data_08cc3f169dc120365cd6d32346f54253
#
_entry.id   08cc3f169dc120365cd6d32346f54253
#
_cell.length_a   1.000
_cell.length_b   1.000
_cell.length_c   1.000
_cell.angle_alpha   90.00
_cell.angle_beta   90.00
_cell.angle_gamma   90.00
#
_symmetry.space_group_name_H-M   'P 1'
#
loop_
_entity.id
_entity.type
_entity.pdbx_description
1 polymer ?
#
loop_
_entity_poly.entity_id
_entity_poly.type
_entity_poly.pdbx_seq_one_letter_code
_entity_poly.pdbx_strand_id
1 'polypeptide(L)'
;MAEVDYATLKKGGFMRQKQKDNFSLRLQVVGGALTVENLKKIAEVAEKYGDGHVHLTSRQGVEIPFIKLQDIDEVKEELAKGGCKPGVCGPRVRTVTACQGNQICPSGNIDTYELAVELDKRYFGRELPHKFKFGVTGCQNNCLKAEENDVGIKGALNVKWLEDKCINCGVCEKACRTEAIKIEDGKVIVDYDKCNYCGRCAKACPTDAWDAKAAYILSFGGT
;
A
#
# COMPACT_ATOMS: atom_id res chain seq x y z
N MET A 1 -12.00 39.97 -11.03
CA MET A 1 -12.01 38.58 -10.49
C MET A 1 -10.57 38.11 -10.52
N ALA A 2 -10.02 37.66 -9.38
CA ALA A 2 -8.66 37.09 -9.37
C ALA A 2 -8.61 35.88 -10.31
N GLU A 3 -7.54 35.77 -11.08
CA GLU A 3 -7.31 34.64 -11.97
C GLU A 3 -7.17 33.35 -11.13
N VAL A 4 -7.92 32.31 -11.46
CA VAL A 4 -7.93 31.05 -10.72
C VAL A 4 -6.65 30.28 -11.03
N ASP A 5 -5.81 30.04 -10.03
CA ASP A 5 -4.60 29.21 -10.18
C ASP A 5 -4.95 27.71 -10.15
N TYR A 6 -5.34 27.18 -11.29
CA TYR A 6 -5.65 25.76 -11.48
C TYR A 6 -4.45 24.83 -11.22
N ALA A 7 -3.21 25.33 -11.38
CA ALA A 7 -2.01 24.52 -11.12
C ALA A 7 -1.85 24.28 -9.61
N THR A 8 -2.02 25.30 -8.80
CA THR A 8 -1.98 25.17 -7.33
C THR A 8 -3.14 24.32 -6.82
N LEU A 9 -4.36 24.50 -7.32
CA LEU A 9 -5.50 23.66 -6.95
C LEU A 9 -5.23 22.18 -7.26
N LYS A 10 -4.71 21.87 -8.45
CA LYS A 10 -4.32 20.50 -8.84
C LYS A 10 -3.24 19.93 -7.92
N LYS A 11 -2.23 20.71 -7.56
CA LYS A 11 -1.19 20.28 -6.61
C LYS A 11 -1.79 19.94 -5.24
N GLY A 12 -2.83 20.63 -4.82
CA GLY A 12 -3.58 20.42 -3.57
C GLY A 12 -4.69 19.36 -3.65
N GLY A 13 -4.72 18.52 -4.71
CA GLY A 13 -5.67 17.41 -4.83
C GLY A 13 -6.98 17.76 -5.54
N PHE A 14 -7.22 19.02 -5.91
CA PHE A 14 -8.43 19.44 -6.63
C PHE A 14 -8.22 19.35 -8.14
N MET A 15 -8.81 18.33 -8.75
CA MET A 15 -8.71 18.05 -10.18
C MET A 15 -9.88 18.70 -10.90
N ARG A 16 -9.58 19.60 -11.87
CA ARG A 16 -10.60 20.20 -12.71
C ARG A 16 -11.41 19.14 -13.46
N GLN A 17 -12.72 19.27 -13.40
CA GLN A 17 -13.66 18.41 -14.13
C GLN A 17 -14.03 18.98 -15.51
N LYS A 18 -14.84 18.22 -16.26
CA LYS A 18 -15.44 18.66 -17.53
C LYS A 18 -16.39 19.84 -17.31
N GLN A 19 -17.13 19.81 -16.21
CA GLN A 19 -18.06 20.88 -15.85
C GLN A 19 -17.28 22.12 -15.38
N LYS A 20 -17.66 23.29 -15.87
CA LYS A 20 -17.02 24.55 -15.52
C LYS A 20 -17.09 24.78 -14.00
N ASP A 21 -16.00 25.24 -13.42
CA ASP A 21 -15.86 25.60 -12.01
C ASP A 21 -16.19 24.46 -11.01
N ASN A 22 -16.12 23.19 -11.49
CA ASN A 22 -16.24 21.99 -10.67
C ASN A 22 -14.92 21.22 -10.59
N PHE A 23 -14.66 20.62 -9.44
CA PHE A 23 -13.44 19.89 -9.13
C PHE A 23 -13.76 18.51 -8.51
N SER A 24 -12.93 17.54 -8.79
CA SER A 24 -12.87 16.28 -8.05
C SER A 24 -11.76 16.41 -7.02
N LEU A 25 -12.10 16.34 -5.73
CA LEU A 25 -11.14 16.34 -4.65
C LEU A 25 -10.64 14.92 -4.37
N ARG A 26 -9.35 14.69 -4.55
CA ARG A 26 -8.69 13.46 -4.15
C ARG A 26 -8.23 13.56 -2.71
N LEU A 27 -8.53 12.54 -1.89
CA LEU A 27 -8.12 12.47 -0.49
C LEU A 27 -6.80 11.70 -0.32
N GLN A 28 -6.07 12.00 0.75
CA GLN A 28 -4.92 11.23 1.22
C GLN A 28 -5.45 10.03 2.01
N VAL A 29 -5.37 8.84 1.43
CA VAL A 29 -5.79 7.56 2.05
C VAL A 29 -4.62 6.60 2.00
N VAL A 30 -3.88 6.50 3.11
CA VAL A 30 -2.68 5.68 3.21
C VAL A 30 -3.06 4.20 3.29
N GLY A 31 -2.51 3.38 2.40
CA GLY A 31 -2.76 1.94 2.39
C GLY A 31 -4.23 1.54 2.21
N GLY A 32 -5.09 2.44 1.71
CA GLY A 32 -6.52 2.17 1.57
C GLY A 32 -7.28 2.14 2.90
N ALA A 33 -6.66 2.54 4.00
CA ALA A 33 -7.26 2.48 5.33
C ALA A 33 -7.98 3.78 5.69
N LEU A 34 -9.23 3.66 6.10
CA LEU A 34 -10.06 4.73 6.62
C LEU A 34 -10.78 4.25 7.88
N THR A 35 -10.88 5.11 8.88
CA THR A 35 -11.73 4.86 10.03
C THR A 35 -13.20 5.05 9.67
N VAL A 36 -14.10 4.48 10.48
CA VAL A 36 -15.54 4.73 10.31
C VAL A 36 -15.88 6.21 10.42
N GLU A 37 -15.15 6.95 11.26
CA GLU A 37 -15.31 8.38 11.43
C GLU A 37 -14.89 9.16 10.17
N ASN A 38 -13.73 8.80 9.56
CA ASN A 38 -13.34 9.37 8.28
C ASN A 38 -14.41 9.13 7.21
N LEU A 39 -14.94 7.90 7.11
CA LEU A 39 -15.97 7.55 6.12
C LEU A 39 -17.25 8.38 6.31
N LYS A 40 -17.72 8.56 7.56
CA LYS A 40 -18.87 9.41 7.87
C LYS A 40 -18.62 10.85 7.44
N LYS A 41 -17.46 11.42 7.76
CA LYS A 41 -17.12 12.79 7.38
C LYS A 41 -17.01 12.96 5.87
N ILE A 42 -16.43 12.00 5.17
CA ILE A 42 -16.37 12.00 3.69
C ILE A 42 -17.78 11.98 3.09
N ALA A 43 -18.68 11.15 3.64
CA ALA A 43 -20.08 11.10 3.20
C ALA A 43 -20.80 12.43 3.41
N GLU A 44 -20.70 13.03 4.61
CA GLU A 44 -21.28 14.35 4.91
C GLU A 44 -20.80 15.43 3.93
N VAL A 45 -19.50 15.47 3.64
CA VAL A 45 -18.92 16.44 2.70
C VAL A 45 -19.37 16.18 1.28
N ALA A 46 -19.47 14.92 0.86
CA ALA A 46 -19.96 14.55 -0.47
C ALA A 46 -21.44 14.92 -0.66
N GLU A 47 -22.27 14.76 0.37
CA GLU A 47 -23.68 15.16 0.36
C GLU A 47 -23.85 16.68 0.35
N LYS A 48 -23.06 17.41 1.15
CA LYS A 48 -23.22 18.87 1.30
C LYS A 48 -22.63 19.67 0.15
N TYR A 49 -21.47 19.30 -0.34
CA TYR A 49 -20.69 20.09 -1.29
C TYR A 49 -20.47 19.44 -2.67
N GLY A 50 -20.70 18.13 -2.77
CA GLY A 50 -20.65 17.36 -4.01
C GLY A 50 -22.03 17.12 -4.59
N ASP A 51 -22.24 15.94 -5.16
CA ASP A 51 -23.52 15.44 -5.68
C ASP A 51 -24.02 14.17 -4.97
N GLY A 52 -23.52 13.92 -3.76
CA GLY A 52 -23.93 12.80 -2.91
C GLY A 52 -23.25 11.48 -3.20
N HIS A 53 -22.21 11.45 -4.06
CA HIS A 53 -21.43 10.22 -4.26
C HIS A 53 -19.92 10.43 -4.08
N VAL A 54 -19.22 9.33 -3.84
CA VAL A 54 -17.75 9.27 -3.80
C VAL A 54 -17.25 8.27 -4.83
N HIS A 55 -16.05 8.49 -5.38
CA HIS A 55 -15.40 7.59 -6.30
C HIS A 55 -14.20 6.92 -5.62
N LEU A 56 -14.16 5.58 -5.63
CA LEU A 56 -13.02 4.80 -5.16
C LEU A 56 -12.04 4.61 -6.31
N THR A 57 -10.80 5.06 -6.11
CA THR A 57 -9.78 5.01 -7.16
C THR A 57 -9.04 3.67 -7.19
N SER A 58 -8.46 3.31 -8.34
CA SER A 58 -7.62 2.11 -8.48
C SER A 58 -6.39 2.10 -7.55
N ARG A 59 -6.00 3.25 -7.01
CA ARG A 59 -4.90 3.38 -6.04
C ARG A 59 -5.40 3.51 -4.60
N GLN A 60 -6.49 2.84 -4.26
CA GLN A 60 -7.04 2.79 -2.90
C GLN A 60 -7.38 4.17 -2.32
N GLY A 61 -7.55 5.17 -3.16
CA GLY A 61 -7.92 6.51 -2.73
C GLY A 61 -9.42 6.75 -2.87
N VAL A 62 -9.88 7.84 -2.26
CA VAL A 62 -11.25 8.36 -2.38
C VAL A 62 -11.21 9.70 -3.08
N GLU A 63 -12.14 9.92 -4.00
CA GLU A 63 -12.39 11.21 -4.63
C GLU A 63 -13.83 11.65 -4.37
N ILE A 64 -14.00 12.94 -4.06
CA ILE A 64 -15.31 13.59 -3.95
C ILE A 64 -15.46 14.47 -5.20
N PRO A 65 -16.32 14.10 -6.16
CA PRO A 65 -16.55 14.90 -7.35
C PRO A 65 -17.54 16.06 -7.09
N PHE A 66 -17.63 16.95 -8.08
CA PHE A 66 -18.56 18.10 -8.16
C PHE A 66 -18.39 19.18 -7.08
N ILE A 67 -17.23 19.24 -6.42
CA ILE A 67 -16.90 20.35 -5.52
C ILE A 67 -16.80 21.64 -6.34
N LYS A 68 -17.55 22.65 -5.98
CA LYS A 68 -17.51 23.97 -6.64
C LYS A 68 -16.30 24.77 -6.20
N LEU A 69 -15.78 25.60 -7.10
CA LEU A 69 -14.61 26.44 -6.85
C LEU A 69 -14.75 27.28 -5.57
N GLN A 70 -15.90 27.85 -5.33
CA GLN A 70 -16.19 28.72 -4.19
C GLN A 70 -16.21 27.98 -2.85
N ASP A 71 -16.47 26.66 -2.84
CA ASP A 71 -16.65 25.86 -1.63
C ASP A 71 -15.34 25.16 -1.20
N ILE A 72 -14.24 25.31 -1.98
CA ILE A 72 -12.98 24.58 -1.77
C ILE A 72 -12.42 24.74 -0.35
N ASP A 73 -12.42 25.95 0.19
CA ASP A 73 -11.83 26.22 1.49
C ASP A 73 -12.70 25.67 2.62
N GLU A 74 -14.02 25.81 2.54
CA GLU A 74 -14.96 25.18 3.49
C GLU A 74 -14.83 23.65 3.47
N VAL A 75 -14.72 23.05 2.28
CA VAL A 75 -14.53 21.59 2.13
C VAL A 75 -13.25 21.11 2.84
N LYS A 76 -12.15 21.86 2.72
CA LYS A 76 -10.90 21.53 3.44
C LYS A 76 -11.09 21.58 4.96
N GLU A 77 -11.76 22.62 5.46
CA GLU A 77 -12.02 22.79 6.88
C GLU A 77 -12.93 21.69 7.43
N GLU A 78 -14.01 21.36 6.73
CA GLU A 78 -14.94 20.30 7.14
C GLU A 78 -14.24 18.93 7.16
N LEU A 79 -13.46 18.61 6.14
CA LEU A 79 -12.69 17.36 6.11
C LEU A 79 -11.66 17.27 7.24
N ALA A 80 -11.00 18.39 7.56
CA ALA A 80 -10.03 18.44 8.65
C ALA A 80 -10.65 18.11 10.02
N LYS A 81 -11.91 18.50 10.28
CA LYS A 81 -12.66 18.14 11.50
C LYS A 81 -12.82 16.63 11.67
N GLY A 82 -12.88 15.87 10.57
CA GLY A 82 -12.91 14.40 10.59
C GLY A 82 -11.53 13.74 10.39
N GLY A 83 -10.43 14.50 10.51
CA GLY A 83 -9.07 13.98 10.32
C GLY A 83 -8.72 13.63 8.87
N CYS A 84 -9.58 14.00 7.91
CA CYS A 84 -9.34 13.77 6.48
C CYS A 84 -8.51 14.91 5.89
N LYS A 85 -7.62 14.57 4.96
CA LYS A 85 -6.74 15.56 4.31
C LYS A 85 -6.84 15.43 2.79
N PRO A 86 -6.73 16.55 2.05
CA PRO A 86 -6.54 16.51 0.61
C PRO A 86 -5.28 15.72 0.25
N GLY A 87 -5.36 14.96 -0.83
CA GLY A 87 -4.22 14.30 -1.44
C GLY A 87 -3.42 15.26 -2.31
N VAL A 88 -2.49 14.71 -3.07
CA VAL A 88 -1.66 15.51 -4.00
C VAL A 88 -1.73 14.96 -5.42
N CYS A 89 -1.58 15.86 -6.38
CA CYS A 89 -1.47 15.53 -7.81
C CYS A 89 -0.26 16.24 -8.44
N GLY A 90 0.06 15.89 -9.68
CA GLY A 90 1.21 16.47 -10.38
C GLY A 90 2.53 15.74 -10.09
N PRO A 91 3.68 16.40 -10.30
CA PRO A 91 5.01 15.83 -10.17
C PRO A 91 5.45 15.76 -8.70
N ARG A 92 4.82 14.86 -7.94
CA ARG A 92 5.03 14.70 -6.50
C ARG A 92 4.96 13.24 -6.11
N VAL A 93 5.49 12.93 -4.94
CA VAL A 93 5.29 11.64 -4.28
C VAL A 93 3.82 11.49 -3.90
N ARG A 94 3.20 10.42 -4.39
CA ARG A 94 1.77 10.09 -4.16
C ARG A 94 1.59 9.35 -2.85
N THR A 95 0.36 9.35 -2.34
CA THR A 95 -0.04 8.51 -1.21
C THR A 95 0.37 7.06 -1.44
N VAL A 96 0.93 6.43 -0.42
CA VAL A 96 1.41 5.05 -0.48
C VAL A 96 0.23 4.09 -0.53
N THR A 97 0.27 3.13 -1.45
CA THR A 97 -0.71 2.02 -1.50
C THR A 97 -0.15 0.80 -0.78
N ALA A 98 -1.00 0.08 -0.04
CA ALA A 98 -0.60 -1.11 0.69
C ALA A 98 -1.70 -2.17 0.71
N CYS A 99 -1.34 -3.45 0.74
CA CYS A 99 -2.29 -4.51 1.03
C CYS A 99 -2.52 -4.66 2.54
N GLN A 100 -3.42 -5.55 2.97
CA GLN A 100 -3.79 -5.75 4.38
C GLN A 100 -2.65 -6.24 5.29
N GLY A 101 -1.56 -6.79 4.71
CA GLY A 101 -0.40 -7.26 5.48
C GLY A 101 -0.67 -8.36 6.49
N ASN A 102 0.29 -8.60 7.38
CA ASN A 102 0.24 -9.68 8.38
C ASN A 102 -0.75 -9.43 9.52
N GLN A 103 -1.26 -8.24 9.67
CA GLN A 103 -2.28 -7.92 10.68
C GLN A 103 -3.63 -8.61 10.38
N ILE A 104 -3.90 -8.85 9.10
CA ILE A 104 -5.20 -9.40 8.64
C ILE A 104 -5.02 -10.64 7.76
N CYS A 105 -4.03 -10.61 6.85
CA CYS A 105 -3.85 -11.67 5.87
C CYS A 105 -2.95 -12.80 6.40
N PRO A 106 -3.39 -14.07 6.40
CA PRO A 106 -2.58 -15.21 6.88
C PRO A 106 -1.31 -15.44 6.05
N SER A 107 -1.28 -14.97 4.80
CA SER A 107 -0.09 -15.03 3.95
C SER A 107 0.90 -13.87 4.21
N GLY A 108 0.51 -12.83 4.95
CA GLY A 108 1.35 -11.68 5.24
C GLY A 108 2.60 -12.05 6.02
N ASN A 109 3.72 -11.45 5.67
CA ASN A 109 5.02 -11.61 6.32
C ASN A 109 5.47 -10.33 7.05
N ILE A 110 4.90 -9.18 6.67
CA ILE A 110 5.23 -7.87 7.23
C ILE A 110 3.96 -7.08 7.53
N ASP A 111 4.07 -6.10 8.43
CA ASP A 111 3.06 -5.07 8.61
C ASP A 111 3.18 -4.04 7.47
N THR A 112 2.27 -4.13 6.52
CA THR A 112 2.27 -3.25 5.35
C THR A 112 1.70 -1.88 5.64
N TYR A 113 0.77 -1.81 6.60
CA TYR A 113 0.14 -0.53 6.95
C TYR A 113 1.10 0.36 7.73
N GLU A 114 1.78 -0.19 8.74
CA GLU A 114 2.81 0.53 9.49
C GLU A 114 3.89 1.07 8.55
N LEU A 115 4.40 0.23 7.65
CA LEU A 115 5.39 0.63 6.65
C LEU A 115 4.87 1.70 5.70
N ALA A 116 3.62 1.57 5.24
CA ALA A 116 3.00 2.57 4.36
C ALA A 116 2.85 3.93 5.05
N VAL A 117 2.43 3.95 6.32
CA VAL A 117 2.32 5.16 7.12
C VAL A 117 3.68 5.83 7.31
N GLU A 118 4.72 5.05 7.60
CA GLU A 118 6.07 5.60 7.77
C GLU A 118 6.63 6.20 6.47
N LEU A 119 6.44 5.51 5.34
CA LEU A 119 6.83 6.01 4.02
C LEU A 119 6.04 7.27 3.64
N ASP A 120 4.74 7.27 3.87
CA ASP A 120 3.88 8.41 3.57
C ASP A 120 4.27 9.62 4.41
N LYS A 121 4.48 9.45 5.71
CA LYS A 121 4.94 10.50 6.62
C LYS A 121 6.27 11.13 6.18
N ARG A 122 7.19 10.32 5.63
CA ARG A 122 8.52 10.81 5.20
C ARG A 122 8.50 11.47 3.83
N TYR A 123 7.70 10.98 2.90
CA TYR A 123 7.85 11.30 1.49
C TYR A 123 6.64 11.94 0.85
N PHE A 124 5.42 11.79 1.39
CA PHE A 124 4.20 12.33 0.81
C PHE A 124 4.32 13.81 0.41
N GLY A 125 3.88 14.11 -0.80
CA GLY A 125 3.81 15.47 -1.30
C GLY A 125 5.15 16.11 -1.71
N ARG A 126 6.30 15.43 -1.53
CA ARG A 126 7.60 15.96 -1.98
C ARG A 126 7.56 16.23 -3.48
N GLU A 127 8.03 17.39 -3.88
CA GLU A 127 8.15 17.76 -5.31
C GLU A 127 9.28 16.98 -5.97
N LEU A 128 9.00 16.50 -7.17
CA LEU A 128 9.91 15.72 -8.01
C LEU A 128 9.69 16.14 -9.46
N PRO A 129 10.62 15.85 -10.39
CA PRO A 129 10.42 16.11 -11.82
C PRO A 129 9.17 15.42 -12.40
N HIS A 130 8.83 14.25 -11.88
CA HIS A 130 7.67 13.44 -12.28
C HIS A 130 6.91 12.89 -11.08
N LYS A 131 5.68 12.37 -11.31
CA LYS A 131 4.92 11.63 -10.29
C LYS A 131 5.74 10.44 -9.80
N PHE A 132 5.66 10.15 -8.51
CA PHE A 132 6.35 9.04 -7.89
C PHE A 132 5.42 8.25 -6.96
N LYS A 133 5.45 6.94 -7.04
CA LYS A 133 4.54 6.03 -6.37
C LYS A 133 5.30 4.97 -5.58
N PHE A 134 4.85 4.71 -4.36
CA PHE A 134 5.20 3.54 -3.58
C PHE A 134 4.04 2.55 -3.56
N GLY A 135 4.37 1.25 -3.63
CA GLY A 135 3.43 0.16 -3.43
C GLY A 135 4.00 -0.87 -2.46
N VAL A 136 3.22 -1.24 -1.42
CA VAL A 136 3.67 -2.17 -0.38
C VAL A 136 2.76 -3.39 -0.35
N THR A 137 3.30 -4.59 -0.54
CA THR A 137 2.56 -5.85 -0.41
C THR A 137 3.17 -6.77 0.65
N GLY A 138 2.33 -7.49 1.39
CA GLY A 138 2.75 -8.24 2.57
C GLY A 138 3.45 -9.57 2.30
N CYS A 139 3.41 -10.09 1.07
CA CYS A 139 3.97 -11.40 0.74
C CYS A 139 4.19 -11.58 -0.77
N GLN A 140 4.70 -12.75 -1.16
CA GLN A 140 5.00 -13.08 -2.56
C GLN A 140 3.77 -13.32 -3.46
N ASN A 141 2.54 -13.39 -2.89
CA ASN A 141 1.32 -13.42 -3.71
C ASN A 141 1.08 -12.09 -4.45
N ASN A 142 1.67 -10.99 -3.94
CA ASN A 142 1.75 -9.70 -4.60
C ASN A 142 0.41 -9.16 -5.14
N CYS A 143 -0.65 -9.28 -4.36
CA CYS A 143 -2.02 -8.91 -4.76
C CYS A 143 -2.17 -7.44 -5.16
N LEU A 144 -1.29 -6.56 -4.66
CA LEU A 144 -1.24 -5.14 -4.99
C LEU A 144 -0.40 -4.82 -6.23
N LYS A 145 0.33 -5.81 -6.77
CA LYS A 145 1.28 -5.62 -7.88
C LYS A 145 2.30 -4.51 -7.57
N ALA A 146 3.05 -4.70 -6.49
CA ALA A 146 3.98 -3.70 -5.99
C ALA A 146 4.99 -3.24 -7.07
N GLU A 147 5.41 -4.13 -7.97
CA GLU A 147 6.35 -3.84 -9.06
C GLU A 147 5.83 -2.84 -10.10
N GLU A 148 4.51 -2.60 -10.17
CA GLU A 148 3.94 -1.57 -11.06
C GLU A 148 4.11 -0.14 -10.49
N ASN A 149 4.73 0.01 -9.32
CA ASN A 149 5.04 1.31 -8.74
C ASN A 149 6.51 1.66 -8.96
N ASP A 150 6.85 2.96 -8.89
CA ASP A 150 8.25 3.42 -9.03
C ASP A 150 9.18 2.76 -8.00
N VAL A 151 8.65 2.50 -6.80
CA VAL A 151 9.25 1.61 -5.80
C VAL A 151 8.19 0.61 -5.32
N GLY A 152 8.45 -0.66 -5.53
CA GLY A 152 7.67 -1.78 -5.04
C GLY A 152 8.36 -2.45 -3.85
N ILE A 153 7.61 -2.70 -2.77
CA ILE A 153 8.11 -3.38 -1.57
C ILE A 153 7.26 -4.61 -1.33
N LYS A 154 7.89 -5.79 -1.34
CA LYS A 154 7.22 -7.06 -1.02
C LYS A 154 7.76 -7.63 0.28
N GLY A 155 6.85 -8.01 1.18
CA GLY A 155 7.20 -8.72 2.41
C GLY A 155 7.73 -10.12 2.11
N ALA A 156 8.84 -10.45 2.75
CA ALA A 156 9.52 -11.71 2.64
C ALA A 156 9.87 -12.25 4.03
N LEU A 157 10.25 -13.52 4.11
CA LEU A 157 10.89 -14.11 5.27
C LEU A 157 12.26 -14.65 4.86
N ASN A 158 13.31 -14.11 5.49
CA ASN A 158 14.62 -14.71 5.41
C ASN A 158 14.64 -15.92 6.33
N VAL A 159 14.79 -17.10 5.77
CA VAL A 159 14.66 -18.39 6.48
C VAL A 159 16.00 -19.08 6.58
N LYS A 160 16.30 -19.60 7.78
CA LYS A 160 17.48 -20.43 8.06
C LYS A 160 17.04 -21.71 8.74
N TRP A 161 17.45 -22.85 8.19
CA TRP A 161 17.16 -24.14 8.81
C TRP A 161 18.00 -24.36 10.09
N LEU A 162 17.34 -24.95 11.10
CA LEU A 162 17.91 -25.32 12.41
C LEU A 162 17.89 -26.84 12.52
N GLU A 163 19.06 -27.47 12.39
CA GLU A 163 19.23 -28.91 12.37
C GLU A 163 18.81 -29.55 13.71
N ASP A 164 19.13 -28.92 14.81
CA ASP A 164 18.85 -29.36 16.18
C ASP A 164 17.35 -29.53 16.50
N LYS A 165 16.49 -28.81 15.76
CA LYS A 165 15.03 -28.87 15.93
C LYS A 165 14.32 -29.72 14.87
N CYS A 166 15.04 -30.19 13.87
CA CYS A 166 14.45 -30.88 12.75
C CYS A 166 14.21 -32.37 13.02
N ILE A 167 12.99 -32.83 12.79
CA ILE A 167 12.61 -34.25 12.89
C ILE A 167 12.56 -34.95 11.54
N ASN A 168 13.05 -34.37 10.48
CA ASN A 168 13.09 -34.91 9.11
C ASN A 168 11.73 -35.35 8.54
N CYS A 169 10.65 -34.68 8.92
CA CYS A 169 9.28 -35.05 8.52
C CYS A 169 8.92 -34.76 7.05
N GLY A 170 9.74 -34.00 6.31
CA GLY A 170 9.52 -33.68 4.89
C GLY A 170 8.45 -32.64 4.59
N VAL A 171 7.78 -32.06 5.60
CA VAL A 171 6.68 -31.10 5.40
C VAL A 171 7.15 -29.84 4.70
N CYS A 172 8.34 -29.33 5.01
CA CYS A 172 8.89 -28.11 4.40
C CYS A 172 9.19 -28.29 2.91
N GLU A 173 9.67 -29.45 2.48
CA GLU A 173 9.91 -29.79 1.08
C GLU A 173 8.57 -29.81 0.31
N LYS A 174 7.55 -30.50 0.84
CA LYS A 174 6.20 -30.55 0.24
C LYS A 174 5.51 -29.18 0.19
N ALA A 175 5.78 -28.30 1.16
CA ALA A 175 5.21 -26.96 1.22
C ALA A 175 5.89 -25.96 0.25
N CYS A 176 7.07 -26.30 -0.26
CA CYS A 176 7.86 -25.43 -1.13
C CYS A 176 7.33 -25.45 -2.57
N ARG A 177 6.65 -24.38 -2.98
CA ARG A 177 6.09 -24.26 -4.35
C ARG A 177 7.13 -24.00 -5.43
N THR A 178 8.33 -23.58 -5.07
CA THR A 178 9.43 -23.29 -6.00
C THR A 178 10.43 -24.45 -6.04
N GLU A 179 10.14 -25.55 -5.34
CA GLU A 179 11.02 -26.71 -5.25
C GLU A 179 12.46 -26.35 -4.81
N ALA A 180 12.57 -25.29 -4.00
CA ALA A 180 13.83 -24.79 -3.47
C ALA A 180 14.35 -25.59 -2.27
N ILE A 181 13.57 -26.55 -1.74
CA ILE A 181 13.94 -27.35 -0.57
C ILE A 181 13.97 -28.81 -0.96
N LYS A 182 15.06 -29.49 -0.60
CA LYS A 182 15.24 -30.91 -0.71
C LYS A 182 15.76 -31.50 0.60
N ILE A 183 15.44 -32.78 0.86
CA ILE A 183 15.99 -33.51 1.99
C ILE A 183 16.87 -34.61 1.43
N GLU A 184 18.17 -34.53 1.72
CA GLU A 184 19.17 -35.52 1.30
C GLU A 184 19.97 -35.95 2.54
N ASP A 185 20.10 -37.25 2.78
CA ASP A 185 20.82 -37.85 3.91
C ASP A 185 20.43 -37.26 5.30
N GLY A 186 19.13 -36.98 5.47
CA GLY A 186 18.59 -36.42 6.71
C GLY A 186 18.87 -34.90 6.90
N LYS A 187 19.42 -34.22 5.90
CA LYS A 187 19.69 -32.79 5.92
C LYS A 187 18.78 -32.03 4.97
N VAL A 188 18.33 -30.88 5.43
CA VAL A 188 17.56 -29.95 4.58
C VAL A 188 18.52 -29.09 3.78
N ILE A 189 18.44 -29.20 2.47
CA ILE A 189 19.21 -28.38 1.53
C ILE A 189 18.29 -27.33 0.93
N VAL A 190 18.70 -26.09 0.96
CA VAL A 190 17.96 -24.94 0.40
C VAL A 190 18.69 -24.37 -0.80
N ASP A 191 18.05 -24.40 -1.95
CA ASP A 191 18.48 -23.69 -3.16
C ASP A 191 17.95 -22.25 -3.09
N TYR A 192 18.80 -21.32 -2.65
CA TYR A 192 18.42 -19.91 -2.50
C TYR A 192 18.20 -19.17 -3.83
N ASP A 193 18.66 -19.71 -4.94
CA ASP A 193 18.40 -19.14 -6.28
C ASP A 193 16.95 -19.39 -6.72
N LYS A 194 16.38 -20.52 -6.28
CA LYS A 194 14.97 -20.85 -6.50
C LYS A 194 14.04 -20.31 -5.40
N CYS A 195 14.60 -19.97 -4.24
CA CYS A 195 13.81 -19.52 -3.10
C CYS A 195 13.23 -18.12 -3.36
N ASN A 196 11.91 -18.00 -3.29
CA ASN A 196 11.23 -16.70 -3.38
C ASN A 196 10.95 -16.06 -2.01
N TYR A 197 11.53 -16.58 -0.95
CA TYR A 197 11.42 -16.04 0.41
C TYR A 197 9.98 -15.92 0.95
N CYS A 198 9.07 -16.82 0.53
CA CYS A 198 7.67 -16.77 0.95
C CYS A 198 7.42 -17.25 2.39
N GLY A 199 8.38 -17.93 3.00
CA GLY A 199 8.32 -18.40 4.39
C GLY A 199 7.37 -19.59 4.64
N ARG A 200 6.88 -20.28 3.61
CA ARG A 200 5.96 -21.43 3.78
C ARG A 200 6.60 -22.57 4.53
N CYS A 201 7.89 -22.83 4.31
CA CYS A 201 8.65 -23.84 5.04
C CYS A 201 8.62 -23.63 6.55
N ALA A 202 8.79 -22.38 6.99
CA ALA A 202 8.74 -22.02 8.40
C ALA A 202 7.32 -22.14 8.96
N LYS A 203 6.32 -21.61 8.24
CA LYS A 203 4.91 -21.64 8.67
C LYS A 203 4.32 -23.07 8.73
N ALA A 204 4.84 -24.00 7.93
CA ALA A 204 4.37 -25.38 7.88
C ALA A 204 5.15 -26.32 8.82
N CYS A 205 6.26 -25.88 9.41
CA CYS A 205 7.11 -26.72 10.23
C CYS A 205 6.48 -26.99 11.61
N PRO A 206 6.26 -28.26 12.00
CA PRO A 206 5.61 -28.59 13.26
C PRO A 206 6.54 -28.44 14.49
N THR A 207 7.85 -28.28 14.28
CA THR A 207 8.86 -28.24 15.35
C THR A 207 9.63 -26.91 15.40
N ASP A 208 9.16 -25.89 14.64
CA ASP A 208 9.84 -24.59 14.54
C ASP A 208 11.34 -24.72 14.16
N ALA A 209 11.66 -25.68 13.30
CA ALA A 209 13.02 -25.92 12.82
C ALA A 209 13.49 -24.91 11.75
N TRP A 210 12.89 -23.72 11.73
CA TRP A 210 13.27 -22.61 10.84
C TRP A 210 13.32 -21.30 11.61
N ASP A 211 14.48 -20.68 11.67
CA ASP A 211 14.59 -19.26 12.06
C ASP A 211 14.11 -18.42 10.88
N ALA A 212 13.03 -17.68 11.07
CA ALA A 212 12.37 -16.92 10.03
C ALA A 212 12.26 -15.45 10.44
N LYS A 213 13.02 -14.58 9.77
CA LYS A 213 13.06 -13.14 10.05
C LYS A 213 12.39 -12.37 8.94
N ALA A 214 11.57 -11.38 9.32
CA ALA A 214 10.95 -10.47 8.36
C ALA A 214 12.02 -9.78 7.50
N ALA A 215 11.77 -9.74 6.21
CA ALA A 215 12.65 -9.15 5.20
C ALA A 215 11.83 -8.49 4.09
N TYR A 216 12.50 -7.79 3.21
CA TYR A 216 11.86 -7.06 2.11
C TYR A 216 12.54 -7.37 0.79
N ILE A 217 11.73 -7.55 -0.26
CA ILE A 217 12.19 -7.55 -1.64
C ILE A 217 11.80 -6.21 -2.25
N LEU A 218 12.77 -5.49 -2.78
CA LEU A 218 12.60 -4.17 -3.38
C LEU A 218 12.65 -4.26 -4.89
N SER A 219 11.72 -3.59 -5.56
CA SER A 219 11.69 -3.40 -7.01
C SER A 219 11.70 -1.92 -7.33
N PHE A 220 12.44 -1.52 -8.35
CA PHE A 220 12.58 -0.14 -8.78
C PHE A 220 12.27 -0.02 -10.27
N GLY A 221 11.74 1.13 -10.68
CA GLY A 221 11.53 1.45 -12.08
C GLY A 221 10.23 0.90 -12.67
N GLY A 222 9.22 0.66 -11.85
CA GLY A 222 7.87 0.32 -12.30
C GLY A 222 7.19 1.50 -13.02
N THR A 223 6.15 1.21 -13.81
CA THR A 223 5.42 2.19 -14.65
C THR A 223 4.21 2.80 -13.95
#